data_f2ffbfc7dbbda75949aba652d07f856f
#
_entry.id   f2ffbfc7dbbda75949aba652d07f856f
#
_cell.length_a   1.000
_cell.length_b   1.000
_cell.length_c   1.000
_cell.angle_alpha   90.00
_cell.angle_beta   90.00
_cell.angle_gamma   90.00
#
_symmetry.space_group_name_H-M   'P 1'
#
loop_
_entity.id
_entity.type
_entity.pdbx_description
1 polymer ?
#
loop_
_entity_poly.entity_id
_entity_poly.type
_entity_poly.pdbx_seq_one_letter_code
_entity_poly.pdbx_strand_id
1 'polypeptide(L)'
;MSLAAYRSKRAFTETPEPVGRVRRSGRTRAFVVQKHDASRLHYDFRLAVNGVLASWAVPKGPSMNPADKRLAVRTEDHPLEYAKFEGMIPPGQYGAGIVMVWDLGKYEPLENQPPEEQLALGKVQIVLQGEKLRGGFTLIQTKNRSMNSGRRDYWLLIKRRDEYADPLWDIDSARFDRSVLTGRSMKEIKEGKPAKPRLGRHRV
;
A
#
# COMPACT_ATOMS: atom_id res chain seq x y z
N MET A 1 -13.06 11.44 1.94
CA MET A 1 -12.00 10.69 2.62
C MET A 1 -11.77 11.22 4.01
N SER A 2 -11.55 10.37 5.01
CA SER A 2 -11.56 10.77 6.43
C SER A 2 -10.60 9.88 7.24
N LEU A 3 -9.95 10.47 8.25
CA LEU A 3 -9.12 9.74 9.23
C LEU A 3 -9.89 9.32 10.48
N ALA A 4 -11.22 9.51 10.53
CA ALA A 4 -12.01 9.19 11.73
C ALA A 4 -11.91 7.70 12.10
N ALA A 5 -12.11 6.80 11.13
CA ALA A 5 -11.98 5.35 11.35
C ALA A 5 -10.55 4.91 11.70
N TYR A 6 -9.53 5.56 11.15
CA TYR A 6 -8.13 5.33 11.50
C TYR A 6 -7.87 5.67 12.96
N ARG A 7 -8.35 6.85 13.40
CA ARG A 7 -8.11 7.34 14.76
C ARG A 7 -8.90 6.58 15.82
N SER A 8 -10.15 6.18 15.51
CA SER A 8 -10.99 5.45 16.47
C SER A 8 -10.50 4.05 16.82
N LYS A 9 -9.63 3.47 15.99
CA LYS A 9 -9.08 2.11 16.16
C LYS A 9 -7.73 2.08 16.88
N ARG A 10 -7.15 3.23 17.25
CA ARG A 10 -5.75 3.31 17.73
C ARG A 10 -5.61 4.07 19.03
N ALA A 11 -4.81 3.51 19.94
CA ALA A 11 -4.35 4.18 21.15
C ALA A 11 -2.93 4.75 20.87
N PHE A 12 -2.85 5.99 20.40
CA PHE A 12 -1.57 6.59 19.96
C PHE A 12 -0.54 6.80 21.08
N THR A 13 -0.91 6.61 22.32
CA THR A 13 0.01 6.54 23.46
C THR A 13 0.72 5.19 23.57
N GLU A 14 0.20 4.17 22.89
CA GLU A 14 0.63 2.76 22.99
C GLU A 14 1.16 2.20 21.67
N THR A 15 1.05 2.96 20.56
CA THR A 15 1.52 2.57 19.24
C THR A 15 2.47 3.61 18.65
N PRO A 16 3.55 3.22 17.94
CA PRO A 16 4.43 4.15 17.25
C PRO A 16 3.83 4.71 15.95
N GLU A 17 2.61 4.31 15.60
CA GLU A 17 1.94 4.78 14.39
C GLU A 17 1.69 6.30 14.45
N PRO A 18 1.83 7.04 13.31
CA PRO A 18 1.61 8.48 13.32
C PRO A 18 0.13 8.82 13.52
N VAL A 19 -0.16 9.78 14.40
CA VAL A 19 -1.53 10.33 14.57
C VAL A 19 -2.05 10.93 13.27
N GLY A 20 -1.17 11.60 12.54
CA GLY A 20 -1.39 12.18 11.23
C GLY A 20 -2.45 13.26 11.16
N ARG A 21 -2.43 14.02 10.05
CA ARG A 21 -3.43 15.05 9.74
C ARG A 21 -3.88 14.91 8.29
N VAL A 22 -5.15 15.22 8.00
CA VAL A 22 -5.60 15.41 6.62
C VAL A 22 -4.93 16.67 6.09
N ARG A 23 -4.08 16.57 5.08
CA ARG A 23 -3.45 17.73 4.45
C ARG A 23 -4.37 18.27 3.36
N ARG A 24 -4.81 19.51 3.51
CA ARG A 24 -5.78 20.16 2.61
C ARG A 24 -5.26 20.48 1.21
N SER A 25 -3.98 20.43 0.95
CA SER A 25 -3.44 20.72 -0.39
C SER A 25 -2.10 20.03 -0.62
N GLY A 26 -2.00 19.44 -1.76
CA GLY A 26 -0.79 18.88 -2.34
C GLY A 26 -1.22 17.84 -3.36
N ARG A 27 -0.94 18.04 -4.62
CA ARG A 27 -1.03 17.01 -5.66
C ARG A 27 0.04 15.94 -5.44
N THR A 28 0.19 15.50 -4.17
CA THR A 28 1.12 14.42 -3.83
C THR A 28 0.54 13.14 -4.40
N ARG A 29 1.09 12.70 -5.52
CA ARG A 29 0.74 11.44 -6.17
C ARG A 29 1.72 10.36 -5.75
N ALA A 30 1.79 10.09 -4.45
CA ALA A 30 2.62 9.02 -3.89
C ALA A 30 1.82 7.74 -3.75
N PHE A 31 2.49 6.59 -3.92
CA PHE A 31 1.97 5.31 -3.49
C PHE A 31 2.97 4.64 -2.55
N VAL A 32 2.47 3.75 -1.74
CA VAL A 32 3.27 2.87 -0.90
C VAL A 32 2.65 1.48 -0.85
N VAL A 33 3.51 0.48 -0.80
CA VAL A 33 3.13 -0.89 -0.45
C VAL A 33 3.87 -1.26 0.83
N GLN A 34 3.13 -1.67 1.84
CA GLN A 34 3.70 -2.13 3.10
C GLN A 34 3.45 -3.64 3.25
N LYS A 35 4.54 -4.44 3.37
CA LYS A 35 4.45 -5.85 3.76
C LYS A 35 4.15 -5.88 5.25
N HIS A 36 3.05 -6.51 5.63
CA HIS A 36 2.54 -6.51 6.99
C HIS A 36 2.37 -7.94 7.49
N ASP A 37 3.22 -8.32 8.42
CA ASP A 37 3.16 -9.60 9.12
C ASP A 37 2.33 -9.42 10.40
N ALA A 38 1.01 -9.45 10.23
CA ALA A 38 0.00 -9.39 11.29
C ALA A 38 -0.46 -10.82 11.64
N SER A 39 -1.75 -11.01 11.99
CA SER A 39 -2.32 -12.36 12.17
C SER A 39 -2.20 -13.25 10.92
N ARG A 40 -2.15 -12.62 9.74
CA ARG A 40 -1.83 -13.23 8.45
C ARG A 40 -0.99 -12.25 7.65
N LEU A 41 0.07 -12.75 7.01
CA LEU A 41 0.87 -11.94 6.10
C LEU A 41 0.00 -11.40 4.96
N HIS A 42 0.11 -10.11 4.70
CA HIS A 42 -0.53 -9.42 3.59
C HIS A 42 0.29 -8.19 3.18
N TYR A 43 -0.15 -7.53 2.12
CA TYR A 43 0.47 -6.31 1.63
C TYR A 43 -0.58 -5.21 1.60
N ASP A 44 -0.30 -4.10 2.28
CA ASP A 44 -1.16 -2.91 2.22
C ASP A 44 -0.74 -2.03 1.05
N PHE A 45 -1.57 -1.97 0.03
CA PHE A 45 -1.41 -1.06 -1.11
C PHE A 45 -2.14 0.25 -0.81
N ARG A 46 -1.44 1.38 -0.93
CA ARG A 46 -1.99 2.70 -0.59
C ARG A 46 -1.66 3.74 -1.65
N LEU A 47 -2.64 4.60 -1.95
CA LEU A 47 -2.52 5.73 -2.88
C LEU A 47 -2.82 7.04 -2.14
N ALA A 48 -1.94 8.04 -2.29
CA ALA A 48 -2.19 9.38 -1.79
C ALA A 48 -3.28 10.07 -2.63
N VAL A 49 -4.45 10.28 -2.06
CA VAL A 49 -5.60 10.93 -2.70
C VAL A 49 -6.26 11.88 -1.69
N ASN A 50 -6.50 13.14 -2.10
CA ASN A 50 -7.19 14.14 -1.25
C ASN A 50 -6.64 14.25 0.17
N GLY A 51 -5.30 14.21 0.31
CA GLY A 51 -4.62 14.45 1.59
C GLY A 51 -4.61 13.29 2.57
N VAL A 52 -5.01 12.09 2.13
CA VAL A 52 -4.92 10.82 2.86
C VAL A 52 -4.37 9.71 1.97
N LEU A 53 -4.05 8.57 2.56
CA LEU A 53 -3.72 7.33 1.86
C LEU A 53 -4.98 6.47 1.75
N ALA A 54 -5.61 6.44 0.58
CA ALA A 54 -6.62 5.44 0.24
C ALA A 54 -5.97 4.06 0.25
N SER A 55 -6.53 3.09 1.00
CA SER A 55 -5.80 1.88 1.38
C SER A 55 -6.56 0.59 1.09
N TRP A 56 -5.84 -0.46 0.68
CA TRP A 56 -6.35 -1.81 0.43
C TRP A 56 -5.38 -2.85 0.99
N ALA A 57 -5.91 -3.82 1.72
CA ALA A 57 -5.17 -5.03 2.07
C ALA A 57 -5.21 -6.03 0.91
N VAL A 58 -4.04 -6.47 0.45
CA VAL A 58 -3.85 -7.42 -0.66
C VAL A 58 -3.23 -8.71 -0.10
N PRO A 59 -4.03 -9.77 0.17
CA PRO A 59 -3.56 -10.95 0.90
C PRO A 59 -2.40 -11.69 0.21
N LYS A 60 -2.39 -11.74 -1.11
CA LYS A 60 -1.33 -12.38 -1.91
C LYS A 60 -0.31 -11.38 -2.48
N GLY A 61 -0.38 -10.12 -2.01
CA GLY A 61 0.44 -9.03 -2.52
C GLY A 61 0.17 -8.65 -3.99
N PRO A 62 0.72 -7.52 -4.44
CA PRO A 62 0.66 -7.11 -5.84
C PRO A 62 1.44 -8.05 -6.76
N SER A 63 1.10 -8.06 -8.04
CA SER A 63 1.78 -8.86 -9.04
C SER A 63 2.13 -8.02 -10.28
N MET A 64 3.28 -8.31 -10.88
CA MET A 64 3.66 -7.77 -12.19
C MET A 64 3.20 -8.66 -13.35
N ASN A 65 2.59 -9.83 -13.05
CA ASN A 65 1.99 -10.69 -14.05
C ASN A 65 0.56 -10.23 -14.39
N PRO A 66 0.25 -9.84 -15.64
CA PRO A 66 -1.08 -9.40 -16.05
C PRO A 66 -2.18 -10.49 -15.98
N ALA A 67 -1.81 -11.76 -15.86
CA ALA A 67 -2.76 -12.85 -15.68
C ALA A 67 -3.31 -12.90 -14.25
N ASP A 68 -2.60 -12.32 -13.29
CA ASP A 68 -2.98 -12.32 -11.89
C ASP A 68 -4.02 -11.24 -11.57
N LYS A 69 -5.16 -11.67 -11.02
CA LYS A 69 -6.18 -10.79 -10.45
C LYS A 69 -6.09 -10.86 -8.93
N ARG A 70 -5.36 -9.92 -8.33
CA ARG A 70 -5.13 -9.91 -6.88
C ARG A 70 -6.30 -9.28 -6.15
N LEU A 71 -6.90 -10.03 -5.22
CA LEU A 71 -7.91 -9.49 -4.32
C LEU A 71 -7.31 -8.33 -3.51
N ALA A 72 -8.01 -7.21 -3.48
CA ALA A 72 -7.68 -6.04 -2.69
C ALA A 72 -8.91 -5.63 -1.86
N VAL A 73 -8.81 -5.70 -0.56
CA VAL A 73 -9.90 -5.39 0.37
C VAL A 73 -9.73 -3.96 0.84
N ARG A 74 -10.71 -3.11 0.55
CA ARG A 74 -10.69 -1.70 0.99
C ARG A 74 -10.67 -1.64 2.51
N THR A 75 -9.73 -0.85 3.04
CA THR A 75 -9.58 -0.57 4.48
C THR A 75 -9.80 0.92 4.76
N GLU A 76 -9.68 1.35 6.02
CA GLU A 76 -9.74 2.75 6.36
C GLU A 76 -8.63 3.57 5.69
N ASP A 77 -8.91 4.85 5.43
CA ASP A 77 -7.89 5.79 4.96
C ASP A 77 -6.85 6.03 6.06
N HIS A 78 -5.58 6.14 5.66
CA HIS A 78 -4.47 6.40 6.58
C HIS A 78 -3.91 7.83 6.34
N PRO A 79 -3.20 8.43 7.32
CA PRO A 79 -2.53 9.70 7.11
C PRO A 79 -1.35 9.56 6.14
N LEU A 80 -0.99 10.64 5.43
CA LEU A 80 0.12 10.63 4.47
C LEU A 80 1.45 10.25 5.12
N GLU A 81 1.64 10.62 6.37
CA GLU A 81 2.82 10.30 7.18
C GLU A 81 3.02 8.78 7.32
N TYR A 82 1.93 8.00 7.27
CA TYR A 82 1.97 6.54 7.36
C TYR A 82 2.72 5.88 6.18
N ALA A 83 2.88 6.57 5.04
CA ALA A 83 3.65 6.05 3.91
C ALA A 83 5.10 5.67 4.26
N LYS A 84 5.66 6.30 5.28
CA LYS A 84 7.03 6.04 5.77
C LYS A 84 7.06 5.25 7.08
N PHE A 85 5.91 4.81 7.56
CA PHE A 85 5.84 4.02 8.78
C PHE A 85 6.40 2.61 8.54
N GLU A 86 7.43 2.26 9.30
CA GLU A 86 8.08 0.95 9.32
C GLU A 86 8.45 0.63 10.77
N GLY A 87 8.01 -0.52 11.26
CA GLY A 87 8.25 -0.91 12.64
C GLY A 87 7.30 -1.99 13.14
N MET A 88 7.27 -2.16 14.46
CA MET A 88 6.38 -3.10 15.14
C MET A 88 5.18 -2.34 15.74
N ILE A 89 3.98 -2.78 15.39
CA ILE A 89 2.75 -2.40 16.09
C ILE A 89 2.59 -3.39 17.24
N PRO A 90 2.52 -2.92 18.51
CA PRO A 90 2.53 -3.82 19.67
C PRO A 90 1.36 -4.80 19.70
N PRO A 91 1.55 -5.98 20.33
CA PRO A 91 0.45 -6.92 20.60
C PRO A 91 -0.69 -6.23 21.36
N GLY A 92 -1.93 -6.59 21.02
CA GLY A 92 -3.14 -5.98 21.59
C GLY A 92 -3.61 -4.72 20.87
N GLN A 93 -2.78 -4.07 20.09
CA GLN A 93 -3.19 -2.93 19.26
C GLN A 93 -3.82 -3.38 17.94
N TYR A 94 -4.70 -2.56 17.39
CA TYR A 94 -5.30 -2.81 16.08
C TYR A 94 -4.22 -2.88 15.00
N GLY A 95 -4.18 -3.97 14.23
CA GLY A 95 -3.14 -4.19 13.23
C GLY A 95 -1.79 -4.64 13.80
N ALA A 96 -1.76 -5.19 15.04
CA ALA A 96 -0.55 -5.70 15.66
C ALA A 96 0.27 -6.58 14.72
N GLY A 97 1.58 -6.34 14.66
CA GLY A 97 2.51 -7.04 13.77
C GLY A 97 3.67 -6.19 13.28
N ILE A 98 4.42 -6.72 12.34
CA ILE A 98 5.58 -6.05 11.76
C ILE A 98 5.19 -5.42 10.42
N VAL A 99 5.50 -4.14 10.26
CA VAL A 99 5.26 -3.37 9.04
C VAL A 99 6.59 -3.01 8.39
N MET A 100 6.76 -3.35 7.12
CA MET A 100 7.92 -3.00 6.29
C MET A 100 7.48 -2.18 5.08
N VAL A 101 8.13 -1.06 4.82
CA VAL A 101 7.91 -0.31 3.56
C VAL A 101 8.50 -1.12 2.40
N TRP A 102 7.67 -1.98 1.79
CA TRP A 102 8.07 -2.93 0.76
C TRP A 102 8.34 -2.25 -0.58
N ASP A 103 7.49 -1.29 -0.98
CA ASP A 103 7.71 -0.41 -2.15
C ASP A 103 7.17 0.99 -1.88
N LEU A 104 7.78 1.98 -2.50
CA LEU A 104 7.40 3.39 -2.37
C LEU A 104 7.75 4.13 -3.66
N GLY A 105 6.87 5.01 -4.11
CA GLY A 105 7.11 5.79 -5.31
C GLY A 105 6.02 6.79 -5.62
N LYS A 106 5.99 7.22 -6.88
CA LYS A 106 4.96 8.09 -7.42
C LYS A 106 4.00 7.30 -8.30
N TYR A 107 2.81 7.83 -8.48
CA TYR A 107 1.88 7.34 -9.48
C TYR A 107 1.31 8.47 -10.32
N GLU A 108 0.93 8.17 -11.54
CA GLU A 108 0.19 9.07 -12.42
C GLU A 108 -1.10 8.39 -12.89
N PRO A 109 -2.22 9.12 -12.94
CA PRO A 109 -3.43 8.61 -13.60
C PRO A 109 -3.14 8.31 -15.06
N LEU A 110 -3.67 7.20 -15.57
CA LEU A 110 -3.59 6.84 -16.98
C LEU A 110 -4.52 7.69 -17.86
N GLU A 111 -5.60 8.19 -17.26
CA GLU A 111 -6.60 9.02 -17.90
C GLU A 111 -6.58 10.43 -17.29
N ASN A 112 -7.07 11.44 -18.01
CA ASN A 112 -7.15 12.82 -17.53
C ASN A 112 -8.18 13.03 -16.39
N GLN A 113 -8.65 11.94 -15.78
CA GLN A 113 -9.60 11.98 -14.69
C GLN A 113 -8.87 11.93 -13.34
N PRO A 114 -9.21 12.83 -12.39
CA PRO A 114 -8.61 12.85 -11.06
C PRO A 114 -8.78 11.51 -10.31
N PRO A 115 -7.79 11.07 -9.52
CA PRO A 115 -7.87 9.79 -8.80
C PRO A 115 -9.06 9.67 -7.85
N GLU A 116 -9.51 10.77 -7.25
CA GLU A 116 -10.69 10.81 -6.38
C GLU A 116 -11.99 10.50 -7.13
N GLU A 117 -12.13 10.98 -8.36
CA GLU A 117 -13.28 10.68 -9.21
C GLU A 117 -13.25 9.22 -9.68
N GLN A 118 -12.07 8.74 -10.08
CA GLN A 118 -11.86 7.33 -10.44
C GLN A 118 -12.22 6.39 -9.28
N LEU A 119 -11.84 6.75 -8.05
CA LEU A 119 -12.21 6.00 -6.84
C LEU A 119 -13.72 5.97 -6.62
N ALA A 120 -14.39 7.11 -6.80
CA ALA A 120 -15.84 7.20 -6.66
C ALA A 120 -16.59 6.34 -7.69
N LEU A 121 -16.02 6.20 -8.90
CA LEU A 121 -16.54 5.36 -9.97
C LEU A 121 -16.20 3.86 -9.80
N GLY A 122 -15.38 3.51 -8.82
CA GLY A 122 -14.96 2.14 -8.56
C GLY A 122 -13.95 1.58 -9.55
N LYS A 123 -13.22 2.44 -10.29
CA LYS A 123 -12.18 2.02 -11.23
C LYS A 123 -11.05 3.04 -11.26
N VAL A 124 -9.87 2.64 -10.80
CA VAL A 124 -8.66 3.48 -10.77
C VAL A 124 -7.62 2.90 -11.72
N GLN A 125 -7.18 3.70 -12.68
CA GLN A 125 -6.16 3.34 -13.67
C GLN A 125 -4.97 4.27 -13.53
N ILE A 126 -3.81 3.69 -13.20
CA ILE A 126 -2.60 4.43 -12.83
C ILE A 126 -1.35 3.79 -13.42
N VAL A 127 -0.31 4.61 -13.56
CA VAL A 127 1.06 4.17 -13.83
C VAL A 127 1.86 4.33 -12.54
N LEU A 128 2.45 3.26 -12.04
CA LEU A 128 3.32 3.27 -10.89
C LEU A 128 4.78 3.49 -11.30
N GLN A 129 5.49 4.25 -10.49
CA GLN A 129 6.92 4.54 -10.60
C GLN A 129 7.59 4.23 -9.26
N GLY A 130 7.58 2.95 -8.88
CA GLY A 130 8.21 2.43 -7.68
C GLY A 130 9.58 1.81 -7.95
N GLU A 131 10.18 1.28 -6.91
CA GLU A 131 11.41 0.50 -7.05
C GLU A 131 11.12 -0.93 -7.52
N LYS A 132 10.02 -1.53 -7.04
CA LYS A 132 9.61 -2.90 -7.34
C LYS A 132 8.44 -2.95 -8.32
N LEU A 133 7.44 -2.07 -8.14
CA LEU A 133 6.27 -2.01 -9.01
C LEU A 133 6.40 -0.85 -10.01
N ARG A 134 6.25 -1.16 -11.30
CA ARG A 134 6.34 -0.19 -12.39
C ARG A 134 5.27 -0.42 -13.44
N GLY A 135 4.95 0.65 -14.18
CA GLY A 135 4.00 0.61 -15.28
C GLY A 135 2.54 0.63 -14.84
N GLY A 136 1.67 0.25 -15.74
CA GLY A 136 0.23 0.39 -15.60
C GLY A 136 -0.41 -0.63 -14.66
N PHE A 137 -1.31 -0.15 -13.80
CA PHE A 137 -2.17 -0.96 -12.94
C PHE A 137 -3.61 -0.51 -13.00
N THR A 138 -4.51 -1.42 -12.78
CA THR A 138 -5.95 -1.16 -12.62
C THR A 138 -6.41 -1.70 -11.29
N LEU A 139 -7.05 -0.85 -10.49
CA LEU A 139 -7.86 -1.22 -9.34
C LEU A 139 -9.33 -1.11 -9.75
N ILE A 140 -10.09 -2.19 -9.61
CA ILE A 140 -11.51 -2.23 -9.98
C ILE A 140 -12.35 -2.82 -8.86
N GLN A 141 -13.39 -2.10 -8.45
CA GLN A 141 -14.36 -2.55 -7.47
C GLN A 141 -15.20 -3.69 -8.03
N THR A 142 -15.36 -4.76 -7.26
CA THR A 142 -16.19 -5.88 -7.68
C THR A 142 -17.66 -5.56 -7.46
N LYS A 143 -18.48 -5.79 -8.49
CA LYS A 143 -19.95 -5.63 -8.41
C LYS A 143 -20.64 -6.90 -7.91
N ASN A 144 -19.89 -7.91 -7.49
CA ASN A 144 -20.45 -9.19 -7.06
C ASN A 144 -21.17 -9.02 -5.72
N ARG A 145 -22.50 -9.05 -5.74
CA ARG A 145 -23.35 -8.97 -4.55
C ARG A 145 -23.00 -10.02 -3.48
N SER A 146 -22.55 -11.20 -3.90
CA SER A 146 -22.15 -12.27 -2.98
C SER A 146 -20.87 -11.92 -2.21
N MET A 147 -19.92 -11.23 -2.84
CA MET A 147 -18.68 -10.78 -2.17
C MET A 147 -18.89 -9.51 -1.36
N ASN A 148 -19.80 -8.62 -1.78
CA ASN A 148 -20.09 -7.34 -1.13
C ASN A 148 -21.36 -7.37 -0.26
N SER A 149 -21.98 -8.53 -0.04
CA SER A 149 -23.14 -8.70 0.85
C SER A 149 -22.83 -8.49 2.34
N GLY A 150 -21.54 -8.37 2.69
CA GLY A 150 -21.07 -8.01 4.01
C GLY A 150 -20.45 -6.60 4.04
N ARG A 151 -19.98 -6.19 5.23
CA ARG A 151 -19.36 -4.87 5.50
C ARG A 151 -18.01 -4.62 4.76
N ARG A 152 -17.57 -5.49 3.84
CA ARG A 152 -16.27 -5.39 3.18
C ARG A 152 -16.43 -4.94 1.73
N ASP A 153 -15.59 -4.00 1.32
CA ASP A 153 -15.50 -3.44 -0.03
C ASP A 153 -14.35 -4.12 -0.78
N TYR A 154 -14.70 -5.00 -1.73
CA TYR A 154 -13.75 -5.83 -2.45
C TYR A 154 -13.41 -5.22 -3.81
N TRP A 155 -12.11 -5.22 -4.11
CA TRP A 155 -11.51 -4.75 -5.35
C TRP A 155 -10.57 -5.81 -5.92
N LEU A 156 -10.19 -5.63 -7.17
CA LEU A 156 -9.13 -6.40 -7.81
C LEU A 156 -8.01 -5.43 -8.21
N LEU A 157 -6.78 -5.77 -7.85
CA LEU A 157 -5.55 -5.11 -8.31
C LEU A 157 -4.95 -5.96 -9.43
N ILE A 158 -4.80 -5.36 -10.62
CA ILE A 158 -4.41 -6.06 -11.84
C ILE A 158 -3.30 -5.26 -12.53
N LYS A 159 -2.19 -5.92 -12.87
CA LYS A 159 -1.14 -5.36 -13.73
C LYS A 159 -1.65 -5.26 -15.17
N ARG A 160 -1.41 -4.16 -15.84
CA ARG A 160 -1.68 -4.01 -17.27
C ARG A 160 -0.56 -4.66 -18.10
N ARG A 161 -0.90 -5.05 -19.32
CA ARG A 161 0.09 -5.52 -20.30
C ARG A 161 0.87 -4.31 -20.84
N ASP A 162 2.11 -4.17 -20.43
CA ASP A 162 3.06 -3.14 -20.85
C ASP A 162 4.49 -3.70 -20.77
N GLU A 163 5.49 -2.88 -21.09
CA GLU A 163 6.91 -3.24 -21.07
C GLU A 163 7.45 -3.72 -19.70
N TYR A 164 6.74 -3.39 -18.60
CA TYR A 164 7.09 -3.78 -17.24
C TYR A 164 6.40 -5.07 -16.79
N ALA A 165 5.57 -5.68 -17.64
CA ALA A 165 4.87 -6.92 -17.30
C ALA A 165 5.86 -8.06 -17.13
N ASP A 166 5.73 -8.82 -16.03
CA ASP A 166 6.59 -9.97 -15.72
C ASP A 166 5.71 -11.21 -15.45
N PRO A 167 5.55 -12.09 -16.47
CA PRO A 167 4.79 -13.33 -16.30
C PRO A 167 5.39 -14.32 -15.30
N LEU A 168 6.69 -14.17 -14.97
CA LEU A 168 7.40 -15.02 -14.00
C LEU A 168 7.51 -14.35 -12.63
N TRP A 169 6.66 -13.34 -12.38
CA TRP A 169 6.67 -12.60 -11.12
C TRP A 169 6.45 -13.50 -9.91
N ASP A 170 7.43 -13.48 -9.02
CA ASP A 170 7.37 -14.10 -7.71
C ASP A 170 7.64 -13.05 -6.62
N ILE A 171 6.59 -12.69 -5.87
CA ILE A 171 6.68 -11.69 -4.80
C ILE A 171 7.51 -12.18 -3.61
N ASP A 172 7.63 -13.49 -3.43
CA ASP A 172 8.38 -14.12 -2.34
C ASP A 172 9.86 -14.30 -2.67
N SER A 173 10.28 -13.93 -3.89
CA SER A 173 11.67 -13.91 -4.29
C SER A 173 12.54 -13.10 -3.32
N ALA A 174 13.71 -13.64 -2.96
CA ALA A 174 14.67 -13.01 -2.06
C ALA A 174 15.08 -11.58 -2.48
N ARG A 175 15.02 -11.26 -3.77
CA ARG A 175 15.30 -9.91 -4.30
C ARG A 175 14.32 -8.85 -3.76
N PHE A 176 13.15 -9.25 -3.28
CA PHE A 176 12.10 -8.37 -2.78
C PHE A 176 11.95 -8.38 -1.25
N ASP A 177 12.76 -9.13 -0.53
CA ASP A 177 12.64 -9.30 0.93
C ASP A 177 13.25 -8.17 1.76
N ARG A 178 13.37 -6.96 1.17
CA ARG A 178 13.94 -5.82 1.87
C ARG A 178 13.11 -4.56 1.69
N SER A 179 13.09 -3.75 2.77
CA SER A 179 12.51 -2.42 2.77
C SER A 179 13.20 -1.52 1.74
N VAL A 180 12.41 -0.86 0.91
CA VAL A 180 12.92 0.20 0.02
C VAL A 180 13.25 1.48 0.79
N LEU A 181 12.78 1.63 2.01
CA LEU A 181 13.05 2.80 2.86
C LEU A 181 14.34 2.64 3.67
N THR A 182 14.56 1.47 4.29
CA THR A 182 15.65 1.27 5.26
C THR A 182 16.61 0.12 4.92
N GLY A 183 16.32 -0.65 3.85
CA GLY A 183 17.12 -1.82 3.46
C GLY A 183 17.02 -3.01 4.42
N ARG A 184 16.19 -2.92 5.49
CA ARG A 184 16.00 -4.00 6.47
C ARG A 184 15.06 -5.09 5.95
N SER A 185 15.27 -6.32 6.38
CA SER A 185 14.29 -7.40 6.25
C SER A 185 13.24 -7.31 7.36
N MET A 186 12.13 -8.05 7.23
CA MET A 186 11.09 -8.17 8.28
C MET A 186 11.69 -8.61 9.62
N LYS A 187 12.63 -9.58 9.61
CA LYS A 187 13.33 -10.05 10.79
C LYS A 187 14.15 -8.94 11.45
N GLU A 188 14.90 -8.17 10.66
CA GLU A 188 15.73 -7.06 11.16
C GLU A 188 14.87 -5.92 11.74
N ILE A 189 13.69 -5.67 11.19
CA ILE A 189 12.73 -4.70 11.74
C ILE A 189 12.20 -5.20 13.09
N LYS A 190 11.81 -6.49 13.16
CA LYS A 190 11.36 -7.14 14.40
C LYS A 190 12.38 -7.07 15.52
N GLU A 191 13.66 -7.25 15.17
CA GLU A 191 14.79 -7.21 16.10
C GLU A 191 15.25 -5.77 16.45
N GLY A 192 14.58 -4.74 15.92
CA GLY A 192 14.93 -3.34 16.16
C GLY A 192 16.28 -2.92 15.59
N LYS A 193 16.83 -3.66 14.61
CA LYS A 193 18.13 -3.32 14.01
C LYS A 193 18.11 -1.96 13.34
N PRO A 194 19.23 -1.23 13.31
CA PRO A 194 19.31 0.08 12.66
C PRO A 194 19.07 -0.03 11.15
N ALA A 195 18.61 1.08 10.55
CA ALA A 195 18.50 1.21 9.11
C ALA A 195 19.87 1.01 8.45
N LYS A 196 19.89 0.34 7.30
CA LYS A 196 21.11 0.14 6.52
C LYS A 196 21.36 1.36 5.63
N PRO A 197 22.63 1.79 5.46
CA PRO A 197 22.94 2.82 4.49
C PRO A 197 22.47 2.38 3.09
N ARG A 198 21.69 3.21 2.42
CA ARG A 198 21.40 2.98 1.00
C ARG A 198 22.64 3.31 0.19
N LEU A 199 23.26 2.33 -0.44
CA LEU A 199 24.22 2.54 -1.51
C LEU A 199 23.50 3.23 -2.66
N GLY A 200 23.72 4.52 -2.77
CA GLY A 200 23.33 5.45 -3.81
C GLY A 200 22.24 5.05 -4.80
N ARG A 201 21.01 5.55 -4.60
CA ARG A 201 20.08 5.79 -5.70
C ARG A 201 19.39 7.14 -5.49
N HIS A 202 19.42 7.92 -6.55
CA HIS A 202 18.90 9.25 -6.77
C HIS A 202 17.81 9.77 -5.81
N ARG A 203 18.07 11.00 -5.32
CA ARG A 203 17.06 11.86 -4.71
C ARG A 203 15.91 12.03 -5.69
N VAL A 204 14.71 11.66 -5.29
CA VAL A 204 13.45 12.03 -5.94
C VAL A 204 12.87 13.21 -5.18
#